data_eda53d5b150901e3d83e4c8467b9368b
#
_entry.id   eda53d5b150901e3d83e4c8467b9368b
#
_cell.length_a   1.000
_cell.length_b   1.000
_cell.length_c   1.000
_cell.angle_alpha   90.00
_cell.angle_beta   90.00
_cell.angle_gamma   90.00
#
_symmetry.space_group_name_H-M   'P 1'
#
loop_
_entity.id
_entity.type
_entity.pdbx_description
1 polymer ?
#
loop_
_entity_poly.entity_id
_entity_poly.type
_entity_poly.pdbx_seq_one_letter_code
_entity_poly.pdbx_strand_id
1 'polypeptide(L)'
;LVYKQILSKLFYSFMIILAPGGLYDMAIGGGFEYLDRKEIWFYNAIILIIFASIKYNFYSYKVALFTALISVFMILHHELFAVFFSPIIFLMYLLQKRGDKKVFTSHIMIYAVFTITAFSLVTYFPGNADIVSAIKESYLEYKLNSNGGINALAWSLSDSKALSVRMLTHGSLSYWIFFFSVALAISILFILSVFKRNDHIAIAMLLNLSLLFSTLIASYIGWDWGRWVSMYSISVVLMVSLLKVVLSNLEDEKKYRF
;
A
#
# COMPACT_ATOMS: atom_id res chain seq x y z
N LEU A 1 27.18 -1.41 15.72
CA LEU A 1 26.35 -1.93 14.60
C LEU A 1 25.14 -2.71 15.10
N VAL A 2 25.31 -3.66 16.03
CA VAL A 2 24.23 -4.49 16.60
C VAL A 2 23.15 -3.64 17.29
N TYR A 3 23.53 -2.62 18.05
CA TYR A 3 22.57 -1.75 18.77
C TYR A 3 21.64 -0.99 17.81
N LYS A 4 22.17 -0.51 16.66
CA LYS A 4 21.34 0.16 15.63
C LYS A 4 20.37 -0.79 14.93
N GLN A 5 20.75 -2.05 14.76
CA GLN A 5 19.85 -3.07 14.20
C GLN A 5 18.73 -3.47 15.17
N ILE A 6 19.03 -3.53 16.48
CA ILE A 6 18.02 -3.80 17.51
C ILE A 6 17.06 -2.61 17.63
N LEU A 7 17.57 -1.39 17.64
CA LEU A 7 16.74 -0.18 17.71
C LEU A 7 15.81 -0.06 16.50
N SER A 8 16.32 -0.36 15.30
CA SER A 8 15.49 -0.36 14.10
C SER A 8 14.39 -1.44 14.15
N LYS A 9 14.70 -2.64 14.63
CA LYS A 9 13.70 -3.72 14.77
C LYS A 9 12.64 -3.39 15.82
N LEU A 10 13.03 -2.83 16.95
CA LEU A 10 12.10 -2.35 17.97
C LEU A 10 11.22 -1.21 17.46
N PHE A 11 11.79 -0.30 16.69
CA PHE A 11 11.05 0.78 16.07
C PHE A 11 10.05 0.28 15.03
N TYR A 12 10.41 -0.70 14.20
CA TYR A 12 9.48 -1.37 13.29
C TYR A 12 8.31 -2.02 14.03
N SER A 13 8.63 -2.76 15.11
CA SER A 13 7.61 -3.41 15.92
C SER A 13 6.67 -2.39 16.56
N PHE A 14 7.23 -1.28 17.02
CA PHE A 14 6.49 -0.19 17.64
C PHE A 14 5.57 0.53 16.64
N MET A 15 6.04 0.79 15.42
CA MET A 15 5.24 1.35 14.33
C MET A 15 4.04 0.47 13.97
N ILE A 16 4.25 -0.85 13.92
CA ILE A 16 3.20 -1.82 13.61
C ILE A 16 2.17 -1.91 14.76
N ILE A 17 2.63 -1.84 16.00
CA ILE A 17 1.77 -1.97 17.19
C ILE A 17 0.97 -0.69 17.46
N LEU A 18 1.58 0.49 17.25
CA LEU A 18 0.93 1.78 17.53
C LEU A 18 0.05 2.29 16.40
N ALA A 19 0.09 1.68 15.22
CA ALA A 19 -0.78 2.09 14.13
C ALA A 19 -2.23 1.78 14.51
N PRO A 20 -3.12 2.80 14.69
CA PRO A 20 -4.54 2.58 14.95
C PRO A 20 -5.13 1.73 13.82
N GLY A 21 -5.80 0.63 14.16
CA GLY A 21 -6.29 -0.36 13.18
C GLY A 21 -5.22 -1.29 12.61
N GLY A 22 -4.00 -1.27 13.17
CA GLY A 22 -2.94 -2.21 12.83
C GLY A 22 -3.16 -3.60 13.41
N LEU A 23 -2.08 -4.37 13.55
CA LEU A 23 -2.13 -5.71 14.13
C LEU A 23 -2.79 -5.77 15.53
N TYR A 24 -2.82 -4.65 16.26
CA TYR A 24 -3.50 -4.54 17.54
C TYR A 24 -5.02 -4.73 17.41
N ASP A 25 -5.66 -4.02 16.48
CA ASP A 25 -7.09 -4.21 16.20
C ASP A 25 -7.37 -5.59 15.58
N MET A 26 -6.43 -6.12 14.80
CA MET A 26 -6.50 -7.46 14.24
C MET A 26 -6.34 -8.55 15.29
N ALA A 27 -5.49 -8.34 16.31
CA ALA A 27 -5.15 -9.37 17.28
C ALA A 27 -5.98 -9.31 18.57
N ILE A 28 -6.47 -8.13 18.98
CA ILE A 28 -7.03 -7.90 20.32
C ILE A 28 -8.47 -7.37 20.27
N GLY A 29 -8.84 -6.61 19.24
CA GLY A 29 -10.08 -5.83 19.24
C GLY A 29 -11.32 -6.48 18.63
N GLY A 30 -11.22 -7.57 17.85
CA GLY A 30 -12.36 -7.97 17.06
C GLY A 30 -12.49 -9.43 16.64
N GLY A 31 -11.61 -10.31 17.05
CA GLY A 31 -11.68 -11.72 16.63
C GLY A 31 -11.37 -11.96 15.16
N PHE A 32 -11.67 -13.17 14.66
CA PHE A 32 -11.34 -13.63 13.32
C PHE A 32 -11.99 -12.83 12.15
N GLU A 33 -12.99 -11.99 12.44
CA GLU A 33 -13.69 -11.16 11.44
C GLU A 33 -12.77 -10.13 10.75
N TYR A 34 -11.61 -9.81 11.34
CA TYR A 34 -10.66 -8.85 10.78
C TYR A 34 -9.57 -9.48 9.91
N LEU A 35 -9.42 -10.80 9.91
CA LEU A 35 -8.49 -11.51 9.02
C LEU A 35 -8.90 -11.42 7.54
N ASP A 36 -10.16 -11.12 7.25
CA ASP A 36 -10.69 -10.89 5.90
C ASP A 36 -10.40 -9.48 5.35
N ARG A 37 -9.64 -8.65 6.08
CA ARG A 37 -9.31 -7.33 5.56
C ARG A 37 -8.41 -7.43 4.33
N LYS A 38 -8.87 -6.83 3.26
CA LYS A 38 -8.23 -6.83 1.93
C LYS A 38 -6.81 -6.28 1.96
N GLU A 39 -6.50 -5.38 2.89
CA GLU A 39 -5.19 -4.76 3.08
C GLU A 39 -4.08 -5.77 3.43
N ILE A 40 -4.42 -6.87 4.11
CA ILE A 40 -3.47 -7.95 4.42
C ILE A 40 -2.90 -8.55 3.14
N TRP A 41 -3.75 -8.73 2.13
CA TRP A 41 -3.33 -9.24 0.83
C TRP A 41 -2.36 -8.28 0.13
N PHE A 42 -2.56 -6.97 0.27
CA PHE A 42 -1.64 -5.96 -0.26
C PHE A 42 -0.26 -6.06 0.37
N TYR A 43 -0.21 -6.19 1.69
CA TYR A 43 1.07 -6.34 2.41
C TYR A 43 1.78 -7.62 2.00
N ASN A 44 1.05 -8.74 1.90
CA ASN A 44 1.61 -10.00 1.43
C ASN A 44 2.13 -9.89 -0.01
N ALA A 45 1.41 -9.21 -0.90
CA ALA A 45 1.85 -8.99 -2.27
C ALA A 45 3.18 -8.20 -2.31
N ILE A 46 3.32 -7.12 -1.53
CA ILE A 46 4.57 -6.35 -1.46
C ILE A 46 5.70 -7.20 -0.85
N ILE A 47 5.43 -7.98 0.18
CA ILE A 47 6.42 -8.90 0.77
C ILE A 47 6.90 -9.91 -0.28
N LEU A 48 6.00 -10.47 -1.09
CA LEU A 48 6.38 -11.39 -2.18
C LEU A 48 7.22 -10.69 -3.25
N ILE A 49 6.91 -9.44 -3.61
CA ILE A 49 7.72 -8.62 -4.52
C ILE A 49 9.13 -8.39 -3.93
N ILE A 50 9.23 -8.10 -2.62
CA ILE A 50 10.51 -7.95 -1.92
C ILE A 50 11.33 -9.25 -2.01
N PHE A 51 10.74 -10.39 -1.69
CA PHE A 51 11.42 -11.69 -1.78
C PHE A 51 11.87 -12.03 -3.21
N ALA A 52 11.01 -11.82 -4.19
CA ALA A 52 11.36 -12.03 -5.59
C ALA A 52 12.52 -11.11 -6.03
N SER A 53 12.52 -9.87 -5.55
CA SER A 53 13.56 -8.87 -5.84
C SER A 53 14.90 -9.19 -5.21
N ILE A 54 14.91 -9.77 -4.01
CA ILE A 54 16.12 -10.27 -3.36
C ILE A 54 16.70 -11.44 -4.14
N LYS A 55 15.86 -12.38 -4.58
CA LYS A 55 16.30 -13.62 -5.22
C LYS A 55 16.73 -13.42 -6.68
N TYR A 56 16.05 -12.54 -7.44
CA TYR A 56 16.18 -12.46 -8.90
C TYR A 56 16.53 -11.07 -9.42
N ASN A 57 16.82 -10.11 -8.57
CA ASN A 57 16.95 -8.69 -8.89
C ASN A 57 15.62 -8.04 -9.34
N PHE A 58 15.28 -6.91 -8.73
CA PHE A 58 14.06 -6.14 -9.01
C PHE A 58 13.92 -5.77 -10.50
N TYR A 59 15.04 -5.48 -11.16
CA TYR A 59 15.09 -5.07 -12.57
C TYR A 59 15.17 -6.23 -13.56
N SER A 60 15.04 -7.47 -13.10
CA SER A 60 14.94 -8.60 -14.02
C SER A 60 13.55 -8.66 -14.66
N TYR A 61 13.49 -9.10 -15.93
CA TYR A 61 12.21 -9.28 -16.63
C TYR A 61 11.24 -10.21 -15.87
N LYS A 62 11.78 -11.25 -15.21
CA LYS A 62 10.98 -12.18 -14.42
C LYS A 62 10.28 -11.49 -13.26
N VAL A 63 11.00 -10.63 -12.52
CA VAL A 63 10.43 -9.88 -11.40
C VAL A 63 9.50 -8.78 -11.90
N ALA A 64 9.80 -8.13 -13.02
CA ALA A 64 8.92 -7.12 -13.61
C ALA A 64 7.57 -7.73 -14.02
N LEU A 65 7.57 -8.88 -14.70
CA LEU A 65 6.33 -9.58 -15.07
C LEU A 65 5.58 -10.08 -13.82
N PHE A 66 6.28 -10.69 -12.88
CA PHE A 66 5.68 -11.15 -11.61
C PHE A 66 5.03 -9.98 -10.85
N THR A 67 5.72 -8.85 -10.74
CA THR A 67 5.20 -7.63 -10.08
C THR A 67 3.97 -7.09 -10.80
N ALA A 68 3.97 -7.08 -12.14
CA ALA A 68 2.81 -6.66 -12.92
C ALA A 68 1.60 -7.57 -12.69
N LEU A 69 1.80 -8.90 -12.75
CA LEU A 69 0.71 -9.88 -12.55
C LEU A 69 0.14 -9.84 -11.14
N ILE A 70 0.99 -9.77 -10.11
CA ILE A 70 0.51 -9.69 -8.72
C ILE A 70 -0.22 -8.35 -8.48
N SER A 71 0.24 -7.25 -9.09
CA SER A 71 -0.44 -5.95 -9.01
C SER A 71 -1.81 -5.98 -9.68
N VAL A 72 -1.94 -6.61 -10.85
CA VAL A 72 -3.24 -6.84 -11.51
C VAL A 72 -4.19 -7.57 -10.58
N PHE A 73 -3.75 -8.70 -10.03
CA PHE A 73 -4.57 -9.50 -9.11
C PHE A 73 -5.01 -8.67 -7.90
N MET A 74 -4.11 -7.88 -7.31
CA MET A 74 -4.43 -7.01 -6.17
C MET A 74 -5.38 -5.88 -6.53
N ILE A 75 -5.24 -5.26 -7.72
CA ILE A 75 -6.13 -4.19 -8.20
C ILE A 75 -7.53 -4.74 -8.47
N LEU A 76 -7.63 -5.91 -9.10
CA LEU A 76 -8.92 -6.58 -9.32
C LEU A 76 -9.60 -7.00 -8.01
N HIS A 77 -8.79 -7.30 -6.99
CA HIS A 77 -9.31 -7.59 -5.65
C HIS A 77 -9.77 -6.31 -4.92
N HIS A 78 -9.02 -5.21 -5.06
CA HIS A 78 -9.40 -3.90 -4.55
C HIS A 78 -8.57 -2.77 -5.19
N GLU A 79 -9.24 -1.79 -5.76
CA GLU A 79 -8.67 -0.64 -6.48
C GLU A 79 -7.67 0.20 -5.66
N LEU A 80 -7.77 0.16 -4.33
CA LEU A 80 -6.84 0.87 -3.45
C LEU A 80 -5.38 0.46 -3.62
N PHE A 81 -5.12 -0.78 -4.08
CA PHE A 81 -3.76 -1.17 -4.41
C PHE A 81 -3.16 -0.30 -5.52
N ALA A 82 -3.96 0.09 -6.52
CA ALA A 82 -3.52 1.00 -7.58
C ALA A 82 -3.16 2.38 -7.02
N VAL A 83 -3.89 2.86 -6.02
CA VAL A 83 -3.68 4.19 -5.42
C VAL A 83 -2.45 4.20 -4.50
N PHE A 84 -2.27 3.17 -3.68
CA PHE A 84 -1.20 3.14 -2.67
C PHE A 84 0.13 2.63 -3.21
N PHE A 85 0.13 1.50 -3.89
CA PHE A 85 1.38 0.79 -4.21
C PHE A 85 1.84 0.94 -5.65
N SER A 86 0.91 1.09 -6.61
CA SER A 86 1.31 1.21 -8.01
C SER A 86 2.18 2.42 -8.31
N PRO A 87 1.92 3.63 -7.76
CA PRO A 87 2.80 4.78 -7.96
C PRO A 87 4.21 4.54 -7.40
N ILE A 88 4.31 3.86 -6.24
CA ILE A 88 5.60 3.55 -5.61
C ILE A 88 6.41 2.60 -6.47
N ILE A 89 5.80 1.50 -6.91
CA ILE A 89 6.45 0.51 -7.78
C ILE A 89 6.89 1.17 -9.09
N PHE A 90 6.04 2.00 -9.68
CA PHE A 90 6.36 2.75 -10.89
C PHE A 90 7.55 3.68 -10.68
N LEU A 91 7.56 4.47 -9.60
CA LEU A 91 8.69 5.34 -9.25
C LEU A 91 9.98 4.54 -9.01
N MET A 92 9.91 3.35 -8.42
CA MET A 92 11.08 2.48 -8.26
C MET A 92 11.64 1.98 -9.59
N TYR A 93 10.78 1.69 -10.59
CA TYR A 93 11.27 1.41 -11.94
C TYR A 93 11.95 2.63 -12.58
N LEU A 94 11.49 3.85 -12.30
CA LEU A 94 12.15 5.06 -12.80
C LEU A 94 13.57 5.26 -12.26
N LEU A 95 13.93 4.66 -11.13
CA LEU A 95 15.30 4.71 -10.59
C LEU A 95 16.31 3.96 -11.49
N GLN A 96 15.85 3.03 -12.32
CA GLN A 96 16.69 2.27 -13.25
C GLN A 96 17.25 3.12 -14.42
N LYS A 97 16.92 4.38 -14.53
CA LYS A 97 17.19 5.28 -15.69
C LYS A 97 18.63 5.26 -16.22
N ARG A 98 19.60 4.67 -15.52
CA ARG A 98 21.02 4.61 -15.91
C ARG A 98 21.42 3.32 -16.64
N GLY A 99 20.49 2.36 -16.81
CA GLY A 99 20.73 1.09 -17.48
C GLY A 99 20.39 1.10 -18.98
N ASP A 100 20.18 -0.09 -19.56
CA ASP A 100 19.73 -0.25 -20.92
C ASP A 100 18.35 0.38 -21.11
N LYS A 101 18.25 1.41 -21.97
CA LYS A 101 17.00 2.14 -22.21
C LYS A 101 15.86 1.24 -22.72
N LYS A 102 16.18 0.19 -23.48
CA LYS A 102 15.15 -0.74 -23.99
C LYS A 102 14.54 -1.58 -22.85
N VAL A 103 15.38 -2.12 -21.98
CA VAL A 103 14.94 -2.90 -20.81
C VAL A 103 14.14 -2.01 -19.87
N PHE A 104 14.62 -0.83 -19.57
CA PHE A 104 13.93 0.16 -18.77
C PHE A 104 12.51 0.47 -19.30
N THR A 105 12.43 0.80 -20.61
CA THR A 105 11.14 1.14 -21.24
C THR A 105 10.19 -0.05 -21.22
N SER A 106 10.67 -1.27 -21.48
CA SER A 106 9.82 -2.46 -21.50
C SER A 106 9.23 -2.77 -20.11
N HIS A 107 10.01 -2.68 -19.04
CA HIS A 107 9.52 -2.94 -17.67
C HIS A 107 8.44 -1.94 -17.25
N ILE A 108 8.68 -0.65 -17.50
CA ILE A 108 7.69 0.40 -17.20
C ILE A 108 6.42 0.19 -18.02
N MET A 109 6.57 -0.07 -19.33
CA MET A 109 5.41 -0.29 -20.21
C MET A 109 4.59 -1.51 -19.78
N ILE A 110 5.24 -2.64 -19.50
CA ILE A 110 4.56 -3.83 -18.98
C ILE A 110 3.79 -3.46 -17.72
N TYR A 111 4.45 -2.89 -16.72
CA TYR A 111 3.81 -2.55 -15.47
C TYR A 111 2.64 -1.57 -15.67
N ALA A 112 2.86 -0.49 -16.39
CA ALA A 112 1.85 0.54 -16.64
C ALA A 112 0.64 -0.01 -17.41
N VAL A 113 0.85 -0.74 -18.49
CA VAL A 113 -0.25 -1.30 -19.30
C VAL A 113 -1.10 -2.25 -18.44
N PHE A 114 -0.47 -3.18 -17.74
CA PHE A 114 -1.19 -4.14 -16.90
C PHE A 114 -1.98 -3.46 -15.77
N THR A 115 -1.36 -2.52 -15.05
CA THR A 115 -2.01 -1.86 -13.91
C THR A 115 -3.10 -0.88 -14.35
N ILE A 116 -2.90 -0.13 -15.44
CA ILE A 116 -3.93 0.78 -15.98
C ILE A 116 -5.11 -0.03 -16.51
N THR A 117 -4.86 -1.14 -17.24
CA THR A 117 -5.94 -2.00 -17.72
C THR A 117 -6.75 -2.58 -16.57
N ALA A 118 -6.09 -3.12 -15.53
CA ALA A 118 -6.77 -3.66 -14.36
C ALA A 118 -7.58 -2.58 -13.61
N PHE A 119 -7.03 -1.40 -13.42
CA PHE A 119 -7.72 -0.28 -12.79
C PHE A 119 -8.91 0.18 -13.61
N SER A 120 -8.77 0.27 -14.93
CA SER A 120 -9.87 0.63 -15.84
C SER A 120 -11.00 -0.40 -15.79
N LEU A 121 -10.68 -1.70 -15.71
CA LEU A 121 -11.69 -2.76 -15.58
C LEU A 121 -12.48 -2.62 -14.28
N VAL A 122 -11.80 -2.40 -13.14
CA VAL A 122 -12.48 -2.24 -11.85
C VAL A 122 -13.37 -0.99 -11.83
N THR A 123 -12.90 0.10 -12.42
CA THR A 123 -13.69 1.35 -12.48
C THR A 123 -14.86 1.26 -13.46
N TYR A 124 -14.73 0.47 -14.53
CA TYR A 124 -15.80 0.28 -15.51
C TYR A 124 -16.89 -0.67 -15.01
N PHE A 125 -16.55 -1.65 -14.17
CA PHE A 125 -17.49 -2.61 -13.57
C PHE A 125 -17.64 -2.37 -12.05
N PRO A 126 -18.22 -1.24 -11.62
CA PRO A 126 -18.45 -0.96 -10.20
C PRO A 126 -19.50 -1.93 -9.64
N GLY A 127 -19.47 -2.13 -8.34
CA GLY A 127 -20.55 -2.80 -7.62
C GLY A 127 -21.87 -2.02 -7.76
N ASN A 128 -22.99 -2.72 -7.60
CA ASN A 128 -24.33 -2.13 -7.65
C ASN A 128 -25.27 -2.81 -6.64
N ALA A 129 -26.50 -2.30 -6.53
CA ALA A 129 -27.51 -2.80 -5.60
C ALA A 129 -27.91 -4.26 -5.88
N ASP A 130 -27.93 -4.68 -7.16
CA ASP A 130 -28.30 -6.05 -7.54
C ASP A 130 -27.25 -7.05 -7.08
N ILE A 131 -25.96 -6.70 -7.23
CA ILE A 131 -24.83 -7.50 -6.71
C ILE A 131 -24.92 -7.62 -5.19
N VAL A 132 -25.20 -6.51 -4.49
CA VAL A 132 -25.39 -6.53 -3.03
C VAL A 132 -26.54 -7.45 -2.62
N SER A 133 -27.67 -7.38 -3.33
CA SER A 133 -28.83 -8.25 -3.07
C SER A 133 -28.49 -9.73 -3.28
N ALA A 134 -27.84 -10.07 -4.41
CA ALA A 134 -27.44 -11.44 -4.70
C ALA A 134 -26.46 -12.00 -3.65
N ILE A 135 -25.49 -11.18 -3.18
CA ILE A 135 -24.58 -11.59 -2.11
C ILE A 135 -25.33 -11.83 -0.80
N LYS A 136 -26.27 -10.94 -0.43
CA LYS A 136 -27.08 -11.11 0.78
C LYS A 136 -27.96 -12.35 0.74
N GLU A 137 -28.57 -12.63 -0.39
CA GLU A 137 -29.36 -13.84 -0.60
C GLU A 137 -28.51 -15.10 -0.41
N SER A 138 -27.29 -15.13 -0.99
CA SER A 138 -26.37 -16.26 -0.78
C SER A 138 -25.95 -16.42 0.68
N TYR A 139 -25.77 -15.32 1.42
CA TYR A 139 -25.45 -15.37 2.85
C TYR A 139 -26.60 -15.95 3.67
N LEU A 140 -27.84 -15.61 3.35
CA LEU A 140 -29.02 -16.18 4.00
C LEU A 140 -29.14 -17.68 3.74
N GLU A 141 -28.85 -18.13 2.52
CA GLU A 141 -28.83 -19.54 2.16
C GLU A 141 -27.85 -20.34 3.03
N TYR A 142 -26.67 -19.80 3.30
CA TYR A 142 -25.64 -20.40 4.16
C TYR A 142 -25.76 -20.03 5.64
N LYS A 143 -26.84 -19.36 6.07
CA LYS A 143 -27.07 -18.88 7.46
C LYS A 143 -25.94 -18.00 7.99
N LEU A 144 -25.29 -17.24 7.11
CA LEU A 144 -24.25 -16.28 7.45
C LEU A 144 -24.89 -14.91 7.70
N ASN A 145 -24.34 -14.17 8.67
CA ASN A 145 -24.77 -12.80 8.91
C ASN A 145 -24.13 -11.88 7.84
N SER A 146 -24.96 -11.09 7.15
CA SER A 146 -24.45 -10.07 6.24
C SER A 146 -23.91 -8.89 7.04
N ASN A 147 -22.58 -8.65 6.95
CA ASN A 147 -21.97 -7.50 7.57
C ASN A 147 -22.29 -6.21 6.80
N GLY A 148 -22.37 -5.06 7.52
CA GLY A 148 -22.67 -3.75 6.95
C GLY A 148 -21.73 -3.32 5.81
N GLY A 149 -20.52 -3.88 5.75
CA GLY A 149 -19.54 -3.64 4.68
C GLY A 149 -19.99 -4.04 3.28
N ILE A 150 -20.90 -5.03 3.15
CA ILE A 150 -21.46 -5.45 1.85
C ILE A 150 -22.25 -4.31 1.20
N ASN A 151 -22.95 -3.49 2.00
CA ASN A 151 -23.71 -2.36 1.50
C ASN A 151 -22.81 -1.31 0.80
N ALA A 152 -21.55 -1.21 1.19
CA ALA A 152 -20.61 -0.28 0.59
C ALA A 152 -20.32 -0.59 -0.90
N LEU A 153 -20.56 -1.81 -1.37
CA LEU A 153 -20.46 -2.17 -2.78
C LEU A 153 -21.48 -1.45 -3.67
N ALA A 154 -22.59 -0.98 -3.09
CA ALA A 154 -23.62 -0.22 -3.81
C ALA A 154 -23.43 1.30 -3.67
N TRP A 155 -22.47 1.77 -2.88
CA TRP A 155 -22.28 3.20 -2.66
C TRP A 155 -21.62 3.85 -3.88
N SER A 156 -22.18 4.97 -4.29
CA SER A 156 -21.53 5.86 -5.23
C SER A 156 -20.36 6.60 -4.57
N LEU A 157 -19.49 7.18 -5.38
CA LEU A 157 -18.42 8.05 -4.90
C LEU A 157 -18.98 9.27 -4.13
N SER A 158 -20.17 9.78 -4.53
CA SER A 158 -20.86 10.86 -3.85
C SER A 158 -21.34 10.47 -2.45
N ASP A 159 -21.84 9.24 -2.27
CA ASP A 159 -22.30 8.73 -0.98
C ASP A 159 -21.12 8.59 0.00
N SER A 160 -20.03 7.98 -0.47
CA SER A 160 -18.81 7.83 0.30
C SER A 160 -18.23 9.18 0.73
N LYS A 161 -18.19 10.16 -0.20
CA LYS A 161 -17.74 11.51 0.08
C LYS A 161 -18.63 12.24 1.08
N ALA A 162 -19.96 12.14 0.92
CA ALA A 162 -20.91 12.76 1.85
C ALA A 162 -20.73 12.23 3.28
N LEU A 163 -20.50 10.94 3.44
CA LEU A 163 -20.22 10.33 4.73
C LEU A 163 -18.87 10.81 5.32
N SER A 164 -17.83 10.91 4.51
CA SER A 164 -16.53 11.43 4.95
C SER A 164 -16.62 12.89 5.42
N VAL A 165 -17.31 13.75 4.67
CA VAL A 165 -17.54 15.14 5.04
C VAL A 165 -18.34 15.24 6.35
N ARG A 166 -19.37 14.41 6.52
CA ARG A 166 -20.15 14.36 7.76
C ARG A 166 -19.28 14.00 8.97
N MET A 167 -18.39 13.05 8.82
CA MET A 167 -17.45 12.65 9.89
C MET A 167 -16.47 13.78 10.23
N LEU A 168 -16.01 14.55 9.24
CA LEU A 168 -15.16 15.73 9.45
C LEU A 168 -15.84 16.80 10.32
N THR A 169 -17.13 17.04 10.10
CA THR A 169 -17.90 18.08 10.80
C THR A 169 -18.25 17.73 12.25
N HIS A 170 -18.12 16.46 12.65
CA HIS A 170 -18.47 15.98 14.01
C HIS A 170 -17.28 15.98 14.99
N GLY A 171 -16.28 16.84 14.78
CA GLY A 171 -15.20 17.08 15.77
C GLY A 171 -14.04 16.09 15.75
N SER A 172 -14.07 15.09 14.87
CA SER A 172 -12.98 14.10 14.76
C SER A 172 -11.77 14.59 13.96
N LEU A 173 -11.86 15.72 13.27
CA LEU A 173 -10.80 16.22 12.39
C LEU A 173 -9.48 16.49 13.12
N SER A 174 -9.52 17.17 14.27
CA SER A 174 -8.32 17.48 15.06
C SER A 174 -7.60 16.21 15.56
N TYR A 175 -8.39 15.22 15.94
CA TYR A 175 -7.89 13.91 16.35
C TYR A 175 -7.15 13.22 15.21
N TRP A 176 -7.73 13.21 13.98
CA TRP A 176 -7.11 12.58 12.82
C TRP A 176 -5.89 13.33 12.31
N ILE A 177 -5.92 14.68 12.33
CA ILE A 177 -4.74 15.51 12.02
C ILE A 177 -3.59 15.16 12.97
N PHE A 178 -3.88 15.01 14.27
CA PHE A 178 -2.88 14.61 15.25
C PHE A 178 -2.26 13.24 14.90
N PHE A 179 -3.08 12.20 14.66
CA PHE A 179 -2.57 10.86 14.33
C PHE A 179 -1.78 10.83 13.01
N PHE A 180 -2.25 11.52 11.97
CA PHE A 180 -1.51 11.64 10.73
C PHE A 180 -0.18 12.37 10.94
N SER A 181 -0.14 13.41 11.73
CA SER A 181 1.08 14.15 12.04
C SER A 181 2.09 13.28 12.79
N VAL A 182 1.64 12.52 13.76
CA VAL A 182 2.48 11.55 14.50
C VAL A 182 2.99 10.47 13.56
N ALA A 183 2.14 9.86 12.74
CA ALA A 183 2.54 8.84 11.79
C ALA A 183 3.55 9.37 10.76
N LEU A 184 3.37 10.60 10.28
CA LEU A 184 4.31 11.27 9.39
C LEU A 184 5.65 11.55 10.07
N ALA A 185 5.65 12.09 11.29
CA ALA A 185 6.88 12.34 12.03
C ALA A 185 7.67 11.04 12.29
N ILE A 186 6.98 9.97 12.69
CA ILE A 186 7.57 8.65 12.89
C ILE A 186 8.14 8.11 11.57
N SER A 187 7.43 8.23 10.45
CA SER A 187 7.91 7.75 9.15
C SER A 187 9.15 8.51 8.66
N ILE A 188 9.23 9.82 8.90
CA ILE A 188 10.42 10.63 8.60
C ILE A 188 11.62 10.17 9.44
N LEU A 189 11.45 10.04 10.75
CA LEU A 189 12.50 9.56 11.64
C LEU A 189 12.97 8.15 11.24
N PHE A 190 12.04 7.30 10.86
CA PHE A 190 12.34 5.97 10.37
C PHE A 190 13.19 5.99 9.10
N ILE A 191 12.82 6.76 8.08
CA ILE A 191 13.59 6.93 6.84
C ILE A 191 15.02 7.43 7.15
N LEU A 192 15.14 8.45 8.01
CA LEU A 192 16.44 9.01 8.42
C LEU A 192 17.29 7.97 9.19
N SER A 193 16.67 7.06 9.92
CA SER A 193 17.37 5.99 10.65
C SER A 193 17.89 4.88 9.73
N VAL A 194 17.20 4.60 8.63
CA VAL A 194 17.51 3.50 7.71
C VAL A 194 18.55 3.91 6.66
N PHE A 195 18.42 5.11 6.10
CA PHE A 195 19.28 5.60 5.03
C PHE A 195 20.30 6.59 5.56
N LYS A 196 21.56 6.47 5.08
CA LYS A 196 22.67 7.36 5.45
C LYS A 196 23.04 8.33 4.34
N ARG A 197 22.73 7.96 3.09
CA ARG A 197 23.07 8.77 1.91
C ARG A 197 21.93 9.74 1.64
N ASN A 198 22.27 11.00 1.38
CA ASN A 198 21.30 12.07 1.13
C ASN A 198 20.42 11.80 -0.09
N ASP A 199 20.97 11.19 -1.15
CA ASP A 199 20.22 10.81 -2.35
C ASP A 199 19.19 9.71 -2.05
N HIS A 200 19.55 8.71 -1.24
CA HIS A 200 18.61 7.65 -0.82
C HIS A 200 17.51 8.20 0.11
N ILE A 201 17.89 9.13 1.01
CA ILE A 201 16.91 9.82 1.87
C ILE A 201 15.93 10.62 1.00
N ALA A 202 16.43 11.38 0.02
CA ALA A 202 15.58 12.18 -0.86
C ALA A 202 14.59 11.31 -1.63
N ILE A 203 15.03 10.16 -2.17
CA ILE A 203 14.15 9.20 -2.86
C ILE A 203 13.11 8.64 -1.89
N ALA A 204 13.53 8.20 -0.71
CA ALA A 204 12.62 7.65 0.29
C ALA A 204 11.58 8.69 0.75
N MET A 205 11.97 9.95 0.91
CA MET A 205 11.05 11.04 1.24
C MET A 205 10.06 11.32 0.11
N LEU A 206 10.49 11.29 -1.15
CA LEU A 206 9.58 11.43 -2.29
C LEU A 206 8.52 10.32 -2.33
N LEU A 207 8.94 9.06 -2.10
CA LEU A 207 8.03 7.93 -2.03
C LEU A 207 7.10 8.01 -0.81
N ASN A 208 7.60 8.50 0.32
CA ASN A 208 6.79 8.76 1.51
C ASN A 208 5.73 9.83 1.27
N LEU A 209 6.07 10.91 0.58
CA LEU A 209 5.11 11.94 0.16
C LEU A 209 4.05 11.39 -0.80
N SER A 210 4.43 10.50 -1.71
CA SER A 210 3.47 9.81 -2.59
C SER A 210 2.49 8.96 -1.78
N LEU A 211 2.96 8.20 -0.78
CA LEU A 211 2.09 7.44 0.14
C LEU A 211 1.16 8.36 0.95
N LEU A 212 1.71 9.44 1.49
CA LEU A 212 0.91 10.42 2.23
C LEU A 212 -0.21 10.98 1.36
N PHE A 213 0.11 11.38 0.13
CA PHE A 213 -0.88 11.90 -0.83
C PHE A 213 -1.96 10.86 -1.15
N SER A 214 -1.57 9.61 -1.41
CA SER A 214 -2.51 8.51 -1.62
C SER A 214 -3.43 8.29 -0.41
N THR A 215 -2.87 8.40 0.80
CA THR A 215 -3.62 8.29 2.05
C THR A 215 -4.62 9.43 2.23
N LEU A 216 -4.24 10.65 1.90
CA LEU A 216 -5.13 11.81 1.95
C LEU A 216 -6.28 11.67 0.95
N ILE A 217 -6.02 11.20 -0.27
CA ILE A 217 -7.06 10.90 -1.26
C ILE A 217 -8.02 9.83 -0.70
N ALA A 218 -7.50 8.73 -0.18
CA ALA A 218 -8.32 7.67 0.40
C ALA A 218 -9.15 8.15 1.58
N SER A 219 -8.59 9.02 2.44
CA SER A 219 -9.27 9.64 3.57
C SER A 219 -10.37 10.62 3.15
N TYR A 220 -10.21 11.25 1.99
CA TYR A 220 -11.25 12.12 1.42
C TYR A 220 -12.42 11.35 0.84
N ILE A 221 -12.15 10.17 0.29
CA ILE A 221 -13.16 9.30 -0.33
C ILE A 221 -13.83 8.41 0.73
N GLY A 222 -13.05 7.89 1.69
CA GLY A 222 -13.50 6.92 2.68
C GLY A 222 -13.40 7.46 4.11
N TRP A 223 -14.39 7.16 4.93
CA TRP A 223 -14.52 7.67 6.30
C TRP A 223 -13.73 6.89 7.36
N ASP A 224 -13.14 5.75 7.03
CA ASP A 224 -12.38 4.89 7.96
C ASP A 224 -10.94 5.37 8.16
N TRP A 225 -10.79 6.50 8.80
CA TRP A 225 -9.53 7.23 8.94
C TRP A 225 -8.49 6.49 9.76
N GLY A 226 -8.90 5.72 10.78
CA GLY A 226 -7.98 4.87 11.54
C GLY A 226 -7.28 3.85 10.65
N ARG A 227 -8.03 3.24 9.75
CA ARG A 227 -7.52 2.30 8.76
C ARG A 227 -6.52 2.97 7.81
N TRP A 228 -6.80 4.21 7.38
CA TRP A 228 -5.90 4.93 6.48
C TRP A 228 -4.57 5.29 7.13
N VAL A 229 -4.58 5.72 8.41
CA VAL A 229 -3.33 5.95 9.17
C VAL A 229 -2.53 4.67 9.33
N SER A 230 -3.19 3.56 9.63
CA SER A 230 -2.55 2.24 9.74
C SER A 230 -1.97 1.79 8.41
N MET A 231 -2.74 1.89 7.31
CA MET A 231 -2.26 1.56 5.97
C MET A 231 -1.04 2.39 5.59
N TYR A 232 -1.07 3.69 5.86
CA TYR A 232 0.06 4.57 5.63
C TYR A 232 1.31 4.08 6.37
N SER A 233 1.20 3.84 7.68
CA SER A 233 2.32 3.44 8.53
C SER A 233 2.95 2.12 8.08
N ILE A 234 2.14 1.09 7.82
CA ILE A 234 2.63 -0.21 7.34
C ILE A 234 3.23 -0.08 5.93
N SER A 235 2.58 0.68 5.05
CA SER A 235 3.06 0.90 3.69
C SER A 235 4.41 1.61 3.66
N VAL A 236 4.69 2.54 4.58
CA VAL A 236 6.02 3.17 4.72
C VAL A 236 7.09 2.13 5.05
N VAL A 237 6.81 1.22 5.98
CA VAL A 237 7.75 0.15 6.35
C VAL A 237 8.05 -0.75 5.16
N LEU A 238 7.01 -1.18 4.45
CA LEU A 238 7.17 -2.04 3.26
C LEU A 238 7.88 -1.31 2.13
N MET A 239 7.53 -0.05 1.86
CA MET A 239 8.18 0.80 0.88
C MET A 239 9.66 0.98 1.16
N VAL A 240 10.05 1.30 2.40
CA VAL A 240 11.45 1.45 2.80
C VAL A 240 12.21 0.13 2.64
N SER A 241 11.58 -0.99 2.99
CA SER A 241 12.17 -2.32 2.82
C SER A 241 12.41 -2.65 1.35
N LEU A 242 11.42 -2.43 0.49
CA LEU A 242 11.55 -2.64 -0.95
C LEU A 242 12.59 -1.70 -1.57
N LEU A 243 12.57 -0.42 -1.22
CA LEU A 243 13.54 0.56 -1.70
C LEU A 243 14.98 0.17 -1.35
N LYS A 244 15.20 -0.35 -0.14
CA LYS A 244 16.52 -0.82 0.27
C LYS A 244 17.04 -1.94 -0.62
N VAL A 245 16.18 -2.90 -0.98
CA VAL A 245 16.51 -3.99 -1.92
C VAL A 245 16.78 -3.44 -3.32
N VAL A 246 15.94 -2.55 -3.80
CA VAL A 246 16.08 -1.91 -5.12
C VAL A 246 17.41 -1.15 -5.24
N LEU A 247 17.77 -0.36 -4.23
CA LEU A 247 19.03 0.37 -4.20
C LEU A 247 20.26 -0.54 -4.12
N SER A 248 20.18 -1.64 -3.36
CA SER A 248 21.23 -2.67 -3.33
C SER A 248 21.41 -3.31 -4.71
N ASN A 249 20.34 -3.69 -5.39
CA ASN A 249 20.40 -4.24 -6.74
C ASN A 249 21.10 -3.28 -7.72
N LEU A 250 20.82 -1.96 -7.63
CA LEU A 250 21.45 -0.95 -8.46
C LEU A 250 22.95 -0.78 -8.17
N GLU A 251 23.38 -0.92 -6.92
CA GLU A 251 24.79 -0.82 -6.53
C GLU A 251 25.57 -2.05 -7.01
N ASP A 252 24.98 -3.23 -6.94
CA ASP A 252 25.61 -4.47 -7.44
C ASP A 252 25.76 -4.45 -8.97
N GLU A 253 24.74 -4.00 -9.71
CA GLU A 253 24.84 -3.85 -11.17
C GLU A 253 26.00 -2.93 -11.60
N LYS A 254 26.31 -1.90 -10.82
CA LYS A 254 27.44 -1.00 -11.10
C LYS A 254 28.79 -1.68 -10.90
N LYS A 255 28.94 -2.59 -9.92
CA LYS A 255 30.19 -3.32 -9.66
C LYS A 255 30.55 -4.30 -10.77
N TYR A 256 29.56 -4.86 -11.46
CA TYR A 256 29.79 -5.85 -12.53
C TYR A 256 29.93 -5.24 -13.93
N ARG A 257 29.81 -3.91 -14.05
CA ARG A 257 29.99 -3.21 -15.34
C ARG A 257 31.40 -2.59 -15.52
N PHE A 258 32.27 -2.75 -14.54
CA PHE A 258 33.69 -2.37 -14.56
C PHE A 258 34.55 -3.64 -14.47
#